data_3a89589d1484115765b60a29026ecef5
#
_entry.id   3a89589d1484115765b60a29026ecef5
#
_cell.length_a   1.000
_cell.length_b   1.000
_cell.length_c   1.000
_cell.angle_alpha   90.00
_cell.angle_beta   90.00
_cell.angle_gamma   90.00
#
_symmetry.space_group_name_H-M   'P 1'
#
loop_
_entity.id
_entity.type
_entity.pdbx_description
1 polymer ?
#
loop_
_entity_poly.entity_id
_entity_poly.type
_entity_poly.pdbx_seq_one_letter_code
_entity_poly.pdbx_strand_id
1 'polypeptide(L)'
;CSELHLDLTPEGNSKGELVNADSHLCIEIWNLVFIQFNADRDGNFSPLAAQHVDTGMGFERVAAVLQATQGFTDFSKPTSNYDTDVFFPIFEKLSELSGKSYESTLPSEGKPANEQEETDVAFRVIGDHLRALCFSIADGILPGNSDRNYVLRRILRRGIRYGRTLGFKKPFFHLLAPTLIDQMHPFFPELKQREDLIMKTLQSEEESFDNTLDRGIELFNREVKGL
;
A
#
# COMPACT_ATOMS: atom_id res chain seq x y z
N CYS A 1 7.37 18.54 -18.32
CA CYS A 1 6.48 17.64 -17.62
C CYS A 1 5.16 18.34 -17.34
N SER A 2 4.08 17.59 -17.26
CA SER A 2 2.74 18.08 -16.92
C SER A 2 2.10 17.15 -15.93
N GLU A 3 1.17 17.65 -15.14
CA GLU A 3 0.42 16.89 -14.15
C GLU A 3 -1.07 17.22 -14.29
N LEU A 4 -1.92 16.23 -14.05
CA LEU A 4 -3.34 16.44 -13.88
C LEU A 4 -3.67 16.37 -12.39
N HIS A 5 -4.17 17.49 -11.88
CA HIS A 5 -4.70 17.59 -10.52
C HIS A 5 -6.21 17.65 -10.55
N LEU A 6 -6.84 17.03 -9.57
CA LEU A 6 -8.28 17.10 -9.37
C LEU A 6 -8.57 17.97 -8.16
N ASP A 7 -9.40 18.97 -8.37
CA ASP A 7 -9.93 19.85 -7.33
C ASP A 7 -11.17 19.17 -6.70
N LEU A 8 -11.04 18.83 -5.42
CA LEU A 8 -12.06 18.16 -4.61
C LEU A 8 -12.78 19.15 -3.67
N THR A 9 -12.57 20.46 -3.86
CA THR A 9 -13.35 21.44 -3.11
C THR A 9 -14.83 21.34 -3.47
N PRO A 10 -15.76 21.68 -2.56
CA PRO A 10 -17.20 21.64 -2.85
C PRO A 10 -17.60 22.50 -4.06
N GLU A 11 -16.88 23.60 -4.29
CA GLU A 11 -17.10 24.48 -5.44
C GLU A 11 -16.43 23.98 -6.72
N GLY A 12 -15.53 23.00 -6.62
CA GLY A 12 -14.78 22.45 -7.74
C GLY A 12 -13.84 23.43 -8.44
N ASN A 13 -13.49 24.53 -7.78
CA ASN A 13 -12.68 25.59 -8.37
C ASN A 13 -11.88 26.39 -7.33
N SER A 14 -10.73 25.86 -6.93
CA SER A 14 -9.74 26.60 -6.11
C SER A 14 -8.89 27.57 -6.89
N LYS A 15 -9.19 27.82 -8.19
CA LYS A 15 -8.40 28.68 -9.10
C LYS A 15 -6.92 28.27 -9.21
N GLY A 16 -6.61 27.01 -8.92
CA GLY A 16 -5.25 26.47 -8.92
C GLY A 16 -4.43 26.79 -7.66
N GLU A 17 -4.98 27.47 -6.67
CA GLU A 17 -4.25 27.84 -5.45
C GLU A 17 -3.85 26.63 -4.59
N LEU A 18 -4.56 25.52 -4.74
CA LEU A 18 -4.29 24.28 -4.00
C LEU A 18 -3.35 23.29 -4.73
N VAL A 19 -2.96 23.61 -5.95
CA VAL A 19 -2.01 22.76 -6.70
C VAL A 19 -0.65 22.80 -6.02
N ASN A 20 -0.09 21.61 -5.70
CA ASN A 20 1.18 21.46 -4.99
C ASN A 20 1.26 22.20 -3.64
N ALA A 21 0.12 22.45 -3.00
CA ALA A 21 0.01 23.11 -1.70
C ALA A 21 -0.16 22.12 -0.52
N ASP A 22 0.20 20.84 -0.70
CA ASP A 22 0.00 19.76 0.28
C ASP A 22 -1.45 19.63 0.79
N SER A 23 -2.42 20.03 -0.04
CA SER A 23 -3.83 19.98 0.32
C SER A 23 -4.47 18.65 -0.09
N HIS A 24 -5.18 18.01 0.86
CA HIS A 24 -6.00 16.84 0.56
C HIS A 24 -7.22 17.13 -0.33
N LEU A 25 -7.53 18.42 -0.54
CA LEU A 25 -8.61 18.88 -1.42
C LEU A 25 -8.17 19.11 -2.87
N CYS A 26 -6.89 18.94 -3.19
CA CYS A 26 -6.41 19.01 -4.56
C CYS A 26 -5.31 17.96 -4.74
N ILE A 27 -5.62 16.88 -5.43
CA ILE A 27 -4.74 15.73 -5.54
C ILE A 27 -4.26 15.52 -6.98
N GLU A 28 -2.97 15.25 -7.13
CA GLU A 28 -2.42 14.78 -8.39
C GLU A 28 -2.94 13.37 -8.67
N ILE A 29 -3.50 13.17 -9.87
CA ILE A 29 -4.00 11.87 -10.32
C ILE A 29 -3.18 11.28 -11.46
N TRP A 30 -2.48 12.11 -12.23
CA TRP A 30 -1.71 11.69 -13.39
C TRP A 30 -0.49 12.56 -13.62
N ASN A 31 0.68 11.92 -13.76
CA ASN A 31 1.94 12.57 -14.09
C ASN A 31 2.34 12.22 -15.54
N LEU A 32 2.75 13.22 -16.31
CA LEU A 32 3.13 13.13 -17.72
C LEU A 32 4.56 13.68 -17.87
N VAL A 33 5.55 12.80 -17.94
CA VAL A 33 6.97 13.15 -18.05
C VAL A 33 7.42 13.05 -19.49
N PHE A 34 7.96 14.15 -20.03
CA PHE A 34 8.49 14.21 -21.38
C PHE A 34 10.02 14.15 -21.31
N ILE A 35 10.61 13.10 -21.89
CA ILE A 35 12.04 12.82 -21.86
C ILE A 35 12.61 13.13 -23.25
N GLN A 36 13.44 14.18 -23.32
CA GLN A 36 14.04 14.66 -24.57
C GLN A 36 15.57 14.65 -24.53
N PHE A 37 16.15 14.63 -23.32
CA PHE A 37 17.58 14.79 -23.13
C PHE A 37 18.13 13.70 -22.23
N ASN A 38 19.38 13.32 -22.49
CA ASN A 38 20.19 12.54 -21.58
C ASN A 38 21.13 13.47 -20.81
N ALA A 39 21.25 13.31 -19.51
CA ALA A 39 22.25 14.02 -18.67
C ALA A 39 23.45 13.11 -18.47
N ASP A 40 24.68 13.63 -18.72
CA ASP A 40 25.90 12.95 -18.35
C ASP A 40 26.25 13.13 -16.85
N ARG A 41 27.36 12.55 -16.42
CA ARG A 41 27.79 12.64 -15.01
C ARG A 41 28.20 14.05 -14.58
N ASP A 42 28.54 14.91 -15.53
CA ASP A 42 28.97 16.29 -15.32
C ASP A 42 27.79 17.27 -15.41
N GLY A 43 26.57 16.77 -15.67
CA GLY A 43 25.34 17.56 -15.75
C GLY A 43 25.08 18.19 -17.12
N ASN A 44 25.84 17.82 -18.17
CA ASN A 44 25.57 18.31 -19.51
C ASN A 44 24.42 17.54 -20.16
N PHE A 45 23.55 18.25 -20.86
CA PHE A 45 22.41 17.67 -21.56
C PHE A 45 22.71 17.45 -23.05
N SER A 46 22.43 16.26 -23.53
CA SER A 46 22.48 15.91 -24.95
C SER A 46 21.11 15.42 -25.42
N PRO A 47 20.64 15.76 -26.63
CA PRO A 47 19.37 15.26 -27.15
C PRO A 47 19.40 13.74 -27.27
N LEU A 48 18.29 13.11 -26.91
CA LEU A 48 18.06 11.69 -27.20
C LEU A 48 17.78 11.48 -28.71
N ALA A 49 18.08 10.29 -29.20
CA ALA A 49 17.80 9.89 -30.57
C ALA A 49 16.28 9.85 -30.87
N ALA A 50 15.46 9.66 -29.86
CA ALA A 50 14.00 9.74 -29.92
C ALA A 50 13.46 10.42 -28.67
N GLN A 51 12.31 11.06 -28.80
CA GLN A 51 11.58 11.65 -27.68
C GLN A 51 10.68 10.58 -27.06
N HIS A 52 10.61 10.56 -25.73
CA HIS A 52 9.83 9.57 -24.98
C HIS A 52 8.83 10.28 -24.04
N VAL A 53 7.73 9.60 -23.78
CA VAL A 53 6.77 9.99 -22.75
C VAL A 53 6.74 8.86 -21.73
N ASP A 54 7.05 9.20 -20.47
CA ASP A 54 6.87 8.34 -19.34
C ASP A 54 5.69 8.88 -18.52
N THR A 55 4.65 8.08 -18.34
CA THR A 55 3.42 8.53 -17.70
C THR A 55 3.02 7.58 -16.59
N GLY A 56 2.54 8.14 -15.48
CA GLY A 56 2.05 7.39 -14.33
C GLY A 56 0.72 7.95 -13.84
N MET A 57 -0.32 7.12 -13.85
CA MET A 57 -1.60 7.44 -13.25
C MET A 57 -1.76 6.68 -11.93
N GLY A 58 -2.14 7.38 -10.85
CA GLY A 58 -2.38 6.76 -9.56
C GLY A 58 -3.66 5.92 -9.57
N PHE A 59 -3.55 4.60 -9.70
CA PHE A 59 -4.71 3.71 -9.74
C PHE A 59 -5.61 3.88 -8.53
N GLU A 60 -5.06 3.84 -7.31
CA GLU A 60 -5.82 3.99 -6.07
C GLU A 60 -6.44 5.40 -5.95
N ARG A 61 -5.72 6.43 -6.37
CA ARG A 61 -6.22 7.81 -6.35
C ARG A 61 -7.42 7.98 -7.27
N VAL A 62 -7.33 7.46 -8.50
CA VAL A 62 -8.43 7.53 -9.47
C VAL A 62 -9.62 6.71 -9.00
N ALA A 63 -9.41 5.49 -8.50
CA ALA A 63 -10.48 4.66 -7.95
C ALA A 63 -11.19 5.34 -6.78
N ALA A 64 -10.43 5.91 -5.85
CA ALA A 64 -10.96 6.64 -4.69
C ALA A 64 -11.83 7.83 -5.11
N VAL A 65 -11.32 8.63 -6.03
CA VAL A 65 -12.08 9.79 -6.55
C VAL A 65 -13.36 9.35 -7.22
N LEU A 66 -13.30 8.39 -8.14
CA LEU A 66 -14.48 7.92 -8.87
C LEU A 66 -15.57 7.38 -7.93
N GLN A 67 -15.18 6.64 -6.88
CA GLN A 67 -16.14 6.06 -5.94
C GLN A 67 -16.65 7.09 -4.94
N ALA A 68 -15.78 7.91 -4.34
CA ALA A 68 -16.20 8.94 -3.39
C ALA A 68 -17.10 9.99 -4.04
N THR A 69 -16.80 10.40 -5.27
CA THR A 69 -17.56 11.44 -6.00
C THR A 69 -18.72 10.88 -6.82
N GLN A 70 -18.98 9.57 -6.79
CA GLN A 70 -19.99 8.94 -7.61
C GLN A 70 -19.85 9.29 -9.11
N GLY A 71 -18.63 9.22 -9.63
CA GLY A 71 -18.33 9.56 -11.01
C GLY A 71 -18.34 11.08 -11.28
N PHE A 72 -17.79 11.87 -10.37
CA PHE A 72 -17.68 13.33 -10.44
C PHE A 72 -19.01 14.09 -10.32
N THR A 73 -19.98 13.50 -9.62
CA THR A 73 -21.31 14.13 -9.42
C THR A 73 -21.54 14.63 -7.99
N ASP A 74 -20.78 14.15 -7.01
CA ASP A 74 -20.89 14.47 -5.59
C ASP A 74 -19.51 14.67 -4.95
N PHE A 75 -19.20 15.88 -4.51
CA PHE A 75 -17.96 16.26 -3.86
C PHE A 75 -18.10 16.49 -2.35
N SER A 76 -19.21 16.04 -1.76
CA SER A 76 -19.49 16.23 -0.33
C SER A 76 -18.70 15.31 0.60
N LYS A 77 -18.16 14.22 0.08
CA LYS A 77 -17.43 13.21 0.86
C LYS A 77 -15.91 13.33 0.70
N PRO A 78 -15.15 13.16 1.78
CA PRO A 78 -13.69 13.07 1.67
C PRO A 78 -13.30 11.82 0.85
N THR A 79 -12.22 11.93 0.10
CA THR A 79 -11.65 10.81 -0.64
C THR A 79 -10.60 10.09 0.20
N SER A 80 -10.63 8.76 0.20
CA SER A 80 -9.61 7.91 0.80
C SER A 80 -9.26 6.78 -0.17
N ASN A 81 -7.99 6.59 -0.45
CA ASN A 81 -7.52 5.50 -1.31
C ASN A 81 -7.93 4.13 -0.77
N TYR A 82 -8.16 4.03 0.54
CA TYR A 82 -8.49 2.79 1.24
C TYR A 82 -9.98 2.50 1.32
N ASP A 83 -10.83 3.53 1.15
CA ASP A 83 -12.28 3.41 1.22
C ASP A 83 -12.86 3.10 -0.17
N THR A 84 -12.33 2.05 -0.78
CA THR A 84 -12.64 1.63 -2.14
C THR A 84 -12.86 0.13 -2.23
N ASP A 85 -13.51 -0.31 -3.30
CA ASP A 85 -13.66 -1.73 -3.65
C ASP A 85 -12.31 -2.44 -3.87
N VAL A 86 -11.23 -1.69 -4.06
CA VAL A 86 -9.86 -2.22 -4.15
C VAL A 86 -9.39 -2.81 -2.81
N PHE A 87 -9.77 -2.21 -1.69
CA PHE A 87 -9.31 -2.61 -0.36
C PHE A 87 -10.37 -3.29 0.49
N PHE A 88 -11.64 -2.96 0.32
CA PHE A 88 -12.72 -3.49 1.17
C PHE A 88 -12.77 -5.01 1.25
N PRO A 89 -12.62 -5.80 0.17
CA PRO A 89 -12.63 -7.26 0.30
C PRO A 89 -11.50 -7.79 1.18
N ILE A 90 -10.31 -7.15 1.12
CA ILE A 90 -9.18 -7.50 1.97
C ILE A 90 -9.49 -7.14 3.43
N PHE A 91 -10.09 -5.97 3.66
CA PHE A 91 -10.44 -5.50 5.00
C PHE A 91 -11.55 -6.34 5.63
N GLU A 92 -12.54 -6.75 4.86
CA GLU A 92 -13.58 -7.69 5.31
C GLU A 92 -12.96 -9.01 5.76
N LYS A 93 -12.06 -9.58 4.94
CA LYS A 93 -11.34 -10.81 5.30
C LYS A 93 -10.46 -10.62 6.53
N LEU A 94 -9.79 -9.49 6.64
CA LEU A 94 -8.96 -9.16 7.80
C LEU A 94 -9.79 -8.98 9.07
N SER A 95 -11.00 -8.38 8.96
CA SER A 95 -11.97 -8.27 10.05
C SER A 95 -12.46 -9.64 10.52
N GLU A 96 -12.80 -10.52 9.58
CA GLU A 96 -13.21 -11.90 9.87
C GLU A 96 -12.12 -12.66 10.67
N LEU A 97 -10.87 -12.51 10.27
CA LEU A 97 -9.74 -13.23 10.89
C LEU A 97 -9.30 -12.63 12.23
N SER A 98 -9.38 -11.31 12.40
CA SER A 98 -8.88 -10.61 13.60
C SER A 98 -9.97 -10.33 14.64
N GLY A 99 -11.25 -10.32 14.24
CA GLY A 99 -12.35 -9.85 15.06
C GLY A 99 -12.36 -8.34 15.32
N LYS A 100 -11.53 -7.56 14.60
CA LYS A 100 -11.48 -6.09 14.63
C LYS A 100 -12.21 -5.51 13.43
N SER A 101 -12.68 -4.26 13.51
CA SER A 101 -13.37 -3.56 12.42
C SER A 101 -12.54 -2.39 11.92
N TYR A 102 -12.57 -2.15 10.62
CA TYR A 102 -12.04 -0.94 9.99
C TYR A 102 -13.10 0.16 10.01
N GLU A 103 -12.79 1.33 10.54
CA GLU A 103 -13.73 2.46 10.68
C GLU A 103 -13.29 3.73 9.92
N SER A 104 -12.26 3.61 9.09
CA SER A 104 -11.74 4.72 8.27
C SER A 104 -11.30 5.96 9.05
N THR A 105 -10.87 5.80 10.32
CA THR A 105 -10.35 6.89 11.11
C THR A 105 -8.97 7.34 10.64
N LEU A 106 -8.64 8.62 10.83
CA LEU A 106 -7.34 9.18 10.47
C LEU A 106 -6.66 9.79 11.69
N PRO A 107 -5.39 9.47 11.97
CA PRO A 107 -4.63 10.12 13.02
C PRO A 107 -4.47 11.62 12.76
N SER A 108 -4.90 12.47 13.67
CA SER A 108 -4.90 13.93 13.51
C SER A 108 -3.49 14.55 13.48
N GLU A 109 -2.51 13.90 14.13
CA GLU A 109 -1.11 14.38 14.24
C GLU A 109 -0.10 13.40 13.61
N GLY A 110 -0.54 12.58 12.66
CA GLY A 110 0.30 11.58 11.98
C GLY A 110 0.67 10.38 12.85
N LYS A 111 0.19 10.30 14.10
CA LYS A 111 0.32 9.15 15.01
C LYS A 111 -1.04 8.79 15.59
N PRO A 112 -1.36 7.49 15.68
CA PRO A 112 -2.60 7.04 16.31
C PRO A 112 -2.69 7.54 17.76
N ALA A 113 -3.84 8.12 18.13
CA ALA A 113 -4.13 8.61 19.46
C ALA A 113 -4.98 7.64 20.30
N ASN A 114 -5.56 6.63 19.67
CA ASN A 114 -6.45 5.65 20.31
C ASN A 114 -6.37 4.28 19.58
N GLU A 115 -6.95 3.26 20.19
CA GLU A 115 -6.93 1.87 19.69
C GLU A 115 -7.59 1.73 18.31
N GLN A 116 -8.65 2.49 18.01
CA GLN A 116 -9.31 2.41 16.71
C GLN A 116 -8.41 2.98 15.59
N GLU A 117 -7.77 4.10 15.82
CA GLU A 117 -6.80 4.65 14.87
C GLU A 117 -5.61 3.71 14.64
N GLU A 118 -5.11 3.04 15.70
CA GLU A 118 -4.07 1.99 15.56
C GLU A 118 -4.57 0.81 14.72
N THR A 119 -5.81 0.39 14.95
CA THR A 119 -6.47 -0.67 14.17
C THR A 119 -6.56 -0.27 12.70
N ASP A 120 -7.08 0.90 12.39
CA ASP A 120 -7.27 1.36 11.03
C ASP A 120 -5.94 1.55 10.28
N VAL A 121 -4.91 2.05 10.96
CA VAL A 121 -3.55 2.10 10.40
C VAL A 121 -3.04 0.69 10.09
N ALA A 122 -3.28 -0.28 10.98
CA ALA A 122 -2.86 -1.66 10.75
C ALA A 122 -3.58 -2.28 9.53
N PHE A 123 -4.88 -2.05 9.37
CA PHE A 123 -5.65 -2.49 8.20
C PHE A 123 -5.05 -1.94 6.89
N ARG A 124 -4.79 -0.63 6.85
CA ARG A 124 -4.21 0.03 5.66
C ARG A 124 -2.84 -0.52 5.31
N VAL A 125 -1.95 -0.64 6.30
CA VAL A 125 -0.61 -1.18 6.08
C VAL A 125 -0.66 -2.62 5.61
N ILE A 126 -1.49 -3.47 6.21
CA ILE A 126 -1.59 -4.88 5.83
C ILE A 126 -2.16 -5.01 4.42
N GLY A 127 -3.25 -4.31 4.09
CA GLY A 127 -3.88 -4.36 2.77
C GLY A 127 -2.96 -3.87 1.65
N ASP A 128 -2.28 -2.74 1.86
CA ASP A 128 -1.30 -2.18 0.93
C ASP A 128 -0.13 -3.15 0.71
N HIS A 129 0.46 -3.65 1.81
CA HIS A 129 1.61 -4.54 1.73
C HIS A 129 1.26 -5.90 1.13
N LEU A 130 0.07 -6.43 1.38
CA LEU A 130 -0.40 -7.68 0.76
C LEU A 130 -0.40 -7.56 -0.77
N ARG A 131 -0.93 -6.46 -1.30
CA ARG A 131 -0.95 -6.20 -2.76
C ARG A 131 0.46 -6.15 -3.32
N ALA A 132 1.34 -5.34 -2.73
CA ALA A 132 2.73 -5.23 -3.16
C ALA A 132 3.46 -6.59 -3.16
N LEU A 133 3.24 -7.40 -2.12
CA LEU A 133 3.87 -8.71 -1.98
C LEU A 133 3.34 -9.72 -3.01
N CYS A 134 2.02 -9.84 -3.16
CA CYS A 134 1.42 -10.81 -4.07
C CYS A 134 1.83 -10.56 -5.53
N PHE A 135 1.77 -9.32 -5.98
CA PHE A 135 2.20 -8.95 -7.34
C PHE A 135 3.69 -9.18 -7.54
N SER A 136 4.54 -8.75 -6.60
CA SER A 136 5.98 -8.95 -6.72
C SER A 136 6.37 -10.43 -6.74
N ILE A 137 5.73 -11.27 -5.92
CA ILE A 137 5.99 -12.72 -5.90
C ILE A 137 5.49 -13.35 -7.21
N ALA A 138 4.33 -12.91 -7.73
CA ALA A 138 3.83 -13.36 -9.03
C ALA A 138 4.83 -13.02 -10.15
N ASP A 139 5.50 -11.87 -10.09
CA ASP A 139 6.56 -11.46 -11.03
C ASP A 139 7.91 -12.18 -10.78
N GLY A 140 7.97 -13.07 -9.79
CA GLY A 140 9.16 -13.88 -9.50
C GLY A 140 10.17 -13.22 -8.58
N ILE A 141 9.81 -12.10 -7.89
CA ILE A 141 10.65 -11.47 -6.89
C ILE A 141 10.29 -12.03 -5.52
N LEU A 142 11.17 -12.82 -4.94
CA LEU A 142 10.95 -13.45 -3.63
C LEU A 142 11.61 -12.66 -2.50
N PRO A 143 11.04 -12.64 -1.28
CA PRO A 143 11.69 -12.06 -0.11
C PRO A 143 13.08 -12.66 0.10
N GLY A 144 14.07 -11.82 0.41
CA GLY A 144 15.47 -12.25 0.50
C GLY A 144 16.34 -11.34 1.37
N ASN A 145 17.68 -11.51 1.28
CA ASN A 145 18.64 -10.80 2.12
C ASN A 145 19.34 -9.64 1.39
N SER A 146 19.18 -9.52 0.07
CA SER A 146 19.87 -8.50 -0.74
C SER A 146 18.92 -7.81 -1.70
N ASP A 147 19.28 -6.60 -2.12
CA ASP A 147 18.66 -5.80 -3.17
C ASP A 147 17.11 -5.69 -3.02
N ARG A 148 16.39 -5.79 -4.13
CA ARG A 148 14.93 -5.73 -4.16
C ARG A 148 14.25 -6.82 -3.31
N ASN A 149 14.88 -7.99 -3.19
CA ASN A 149 14.37 -9.09 -2.37
C ASN A 149 14.36 -8.72 -0.88
N TYR A 150 15.36 -7.98 -0.42
CA TYR A 150 15.41 -7.46 0.95
C TYR A 150 14.31 -6.43 1.21
N VAL A 151 13.99 -5.58 0.23
CA VAL A 151 12.87 -4.63 0.34
C VAL A 151 11.55 -5.38 0.57
N LEU A 152 11.27 -6.43 -0.23
CA LEU A 152 10.07 -7.24 -0.04
C LEU A 152 10.01 -7.91 1.33
N ARG A 153 11.13 -8.44 1.81
CA ARG A 153 11.20 -9.01 3.17
C ARG A 153 10.89 -7.97 4.23
N ARG A 154 11.36 -6.73 4.07
CA ARG A 154 11.04 -5.64 5.00
C ARG A 154 9.55 -5.26 4.97
N ILE A 155 8.95 -5.20 3.79
CA ILE A 155 7.51 -4.93 3.61
C ILE A 155 6.71 -6.00 4.34
N LEU A 156 6.98 -7.28 4.11
CA LEU A 156 6.29 -8.37 4.79
C LEU A 156 6.43 -8.29 6.31
N ARG A 157 7.65 -8.14 6.83
CA ARG A 157 7.90 -8.02 8.28
C ARG A 157 7.21 -6.81 8.90
N ARG A 158 7.10 -5.71 8.17
CA ARG A 158 6.33 -4.54 8.62
C ARG A 158 4.84 -4.91 8.76
N GLY A 159 4.25 -5.55 7.75
CA GLY A 159 2.86 -6.00 7.80
C GLY A 159 2.60 -6.97 8.96
N ILE A 160 3.49 -7.96 9.18
CA ILE A 160 3.38 -8.90 10.31
C ILE A 160 3.36 -8.17 11.66
N ARG A 161 4.21 -7.15 11.83
CA ARG A 161 4.21 -6.33 13.06
C ARG A 161 2.87 -5.64 13.28
N TYR A 162 2.25 -5.09 12.25
CA TYR A 162 0.91 -4.53 12.35
C TYR A 162 -0.16 -5.60 12.60
N GLY A 163 0.05 -6.82 12.14
CA GLY A 163 -0.79 -7.96 12.52
C GLY A 163 -0.79 -8.23 14.03
N ARG A 164 0.35 -8.03 14.72
CA ARG A 164 0.40 -8.13 16.19
C ARG A 164 -0.49 -7.09 16.89
N THR A 165 -0.62 -5.88 16.34
CA THR A 165 -1.58 -4.86 16.82
C THR A 165 -3.02 -5.35 16.71
N LEU A 166 -3.35 -6.13 15.69
CA LEU A 166 -4.66 -6.74 15.50
C LEU A 166 -4.86 -8.04 16.31
N GLY A 167 -3.85 -8.48 17.06
CA GLY A 167 -3.92 -9.66 17.93
C GLY A 167 -3.48 -10.98 17.29
N PHE A 168 -3.00 -10.98 16.06
CA PHE A 168 -2.48 -12.19 15.42
C PHE A 168 -1.24 -12.73 16.14
N LYS A 169 -1.25 -14.02 16.44
CA LYS A 169 -0.13 -14.75 17.06
C LYS A 169 0.42 -15.87 16.18
N LYS A 170 -0.20 -16.08 15.04
CA LYS A 170 0.15 -17.11 14.05
C LYS A 170 0.18 -16.48 12.66
N PRO A 171 0.86 -17.08 11.69
CA PRO A 171 0.89 -16.62 10.31
C PRO A 171 -0.52 -16.42 9.73
N PHE A 172 -0.76 -15.27 9.12
CA PHE A 172 -2.08 -14.88 8.61
C PHE A 172 -2.04 -14.27 7.19
N PHE A 173 -0.90 -13.74 6.73
CA PHE A 173 -0.82 -13.11 5.41
C PHE A 173 -1.26 -14.04 4.28
N HIS A 174 -0.84 -15.32 4.34
CA HIS A 174 -1.23 -16.32 3.36
C HIS A 174 -2.74 -16.56 3.32
N LEU A 175 -3.47 -16.30 4.42
CA LEU A 175 -4.93 -16.45 4.49
C LEU A 175 -5.68 -15.29 3.80
N LEU A 176 -5.01 -14.14 3.62
CA LEU A 176 -5.55 -12.97 2.92
C LEU A 176 -5.29 -13.05 1.41
N ALA A 177 -4.23 -13.73 0.98
CA ALA A 177 -3.80 -13.77 -0.41
C ALA A 177 -4.88 -14.28 -1.39
N PRO A 178 -5.67 -15.32 -1.09
CA PRO A 178 -6.75 -15.77 -1.98
C PRO A 178 -7.77 -14.68 -2.28
N THR A 179 -8.15 -13.87 -1.29
CA THR A 179 -9.11 -12.77 -1.48
C THR A 179 -8.61 -11.76 -2.51
N LEU A 180 -7.34 -11.35 -2.41
CA LEU A 180 -6.71 -10.47 -3.39
C LEU A 180 -6.60 -11.14 -4.76
N ILE A 181 -6.19 -12.40 -4.81
CA ILE A 181 -6.03 -13.14 -6.06
C ILE A 181 -7.36 -13.26 -6.78
N ASP A 182 -8.43 -13.64 -6.09
CA ASP A 182 -9.76 -13.78 -6.68
C ASP A 182 -10.32 -12.45 -7.19
N GLN A 183 -9.99 -11.34 -6.54
CA GLN A 183 -10.37 -10.00 -6.96
C GLN A 183 -9.61 -9.55 -8.23
N MET A 184 -8.31 -9.82 -8.30
CA MET A 184 -7.42 -9.21 -9.30
C MET A 184 -7.10 -10.13 -10.49
N HIS A 185 -7.22 -11.45 -10.37
CA HIS A 185 -6.84 -12.39 -11.43
C HIS A 185 -7.60 -12.22 -12.76
N PRO A 186 -8.82 -11.67 -12.82
CA PRO A 186 -9.47 -11.43 -14.12
C PRO A 186 -8.69 -10.46 -15.01
N PHE A 187 -7.91 -9.56 -14.40
CA PHE A 187 -7.07 -8.58 -15.08
C PHE A 187 -5.59 -8.96 -15.07
N PHE A 188 -5.16 -9.72 -14.05
CA PHE A 188 -3.79 -10.15 -13.79
C PHE A 188 -3.75 -11.67 -13.58
N PRO A 189 -3.87 -12.47 -14.66
CA PRO A 189 -3.99 -13.92 -14.57
C PRO A 189 -2.76 -14.61 -13.93
N GLU A 190 -1.59 -13.98 -13.96
CA GLU A 190 -0.36 -14.43 -13.30
C GLU A 190 -0.52 -14.61 -11.79
N LEU A 191 -1.38 -13.84 -11.14
CA LEU A 191 -1.69 -14.03 -9.72
C LEU A 191 -2.29 -15.41 -9.46
N LYS A 192 -3.26 -15.84 -10.26
CA LYS A 192 -3.87 -17.17 -10.12
C LYS A 192 -2.93 -18.30 -10.51
N GLN A 193 -2.13 -18.09 -11.56
CA GLN A 193 -1.13 -19.07 -12.00
C GLN A 193 -0.05 -19.31 -10.93
N ARG A 194 0.24 -18.32 -10.09
CA ARG A 194 1.27 -18.36 -9.05
C ARG A 194 0.70 -18.43 -7.62
N GLU A 195 -0.59 -18.68 -7.44
CA GLU A 195 -1.27 -18.70 -6.15
C GLU A 195 -0.54 -19.58 -5.11
N ASP A 196 -0.21 -20.80 -5.46
CA ASP A 196 0.52 -21.71 -4.57
C ASP A 196 1.89 -21.17 -4.15
N LEU A 197 2.60 -20.53 -5.08
CA LEU A 197 3.90 -19.92 -4.79
C LEU A 197 3.74 -18.73 -3.84
N ILE A 198 2.77 -17.86 -4.10
CA ILE A 198 2.46 -16.69 -3.27
C ILE A 198 2.15 -17.15 -1.85
N MET A 199 1.19 -18.06 -1.67
CA MET A 199 0.75 -18.52 -0.37
C MET A 199 1.89 -19.19 0.43
N LYS A 200 2.63 -20.11 -0.19
CA LYS A 200 3.75 -20.80 0.46
C LYS A 200 4.88 -19.83 0.83
N THR A 201 5.18 -18.85 -0.02
CA THR A 201 6.22 -17.87 0.25
C THR A 201 5.83 -16.98 1.42
N LEU A 202 4.61 -16.44 1.43
CA LEU A 202 4.11 -15.61 2.53
C LEU A 202 4.11 -16.38 3.84
N GLN A 203 3.57 -17.59 3.87
CA GLN A 203 3.51 -18.43 5.07
C GLN A 203 4.91 -18.75 5.62
N SER A 204 5.81 -19.23 4.79
CA SER A 204 7.17 -19.64 5.18
C SER A 204 8.00 -18.47 5.72
N GLU A 205 7.93 -17.32 5.07
CA GLU A 205 8.65 -16.12 5.52
C GLU A 205 8.06 -15.54 6.82
N GLU A 206 6.74 -15.61 7.01
CA GLU A 206 6.06 -15.19 8.22
C GLU A 206 6.43 -16.10 9.41
N GLU A 207 6.37 -17.43 9.24
CA GLU A 207 6.81 -18.41 10.24
C GLU A 207 8.26 -18.20 10.66
N SER A 208 9.15 -17.96 9.69
CA SER A 208 10.57 -17.68 9.96
C SER A 208 10.77 -16.39 10.74
N PHE A 209 9.97 -15.36 10.46
CA PHE A 209 10.04 -14.07 11.16
C PHE A 209 9.45 -14.14 12.56
N ASP A 210 8.33 -14.82 12.75
CA ASP A 210 7.70 -15.02 14.05
C ASP A 210 8.66 -15.70 15.03
N ASN A 211 9.34 -16.76 14.62
CA ASN A 211 10.35 -17.43 15.42
C ASN A 211 11.51 -16.49 15.82
N THR A 212 11.90 -15.57 14.92
CA THR A 212 12.96 -14.59 15.20
C THR A 212 12.47 -13.49 16.15
N LEU A 213 11.24 -13.03 15.97
CA LEU A 213 10.62 -11.99 16.78
C LEU A 213 10.42 -12.46 18.22
N ASP A 214 9.87 -13.65 18.41
CA ASP A 214 9.61 -14.25 19.72
C ASP A 214 10.91 -14.41 20.51
N ARG A 215 11.98 -14.93 19.88
CA ARG A 215 13.33 -14.99 20.50
C ARG A 215 13.86 -13.61 20.89
N GLY A 216 13.66 -12.60 20.02
CA GLY A 216 14.06 -11.23 20.30
C GLY A 216 13.34 -10.64 21.50
N ILE A 217 12.04 -10.86 21.62
CA ILE A 217 11.21 -10.43 22.73
C ILE A 217 11.62 -11.14 24.03
N GLU A 218 11.86 -12.45 24.00
CA GLU A 218 12.33 -13.22 25.15
C GLU A 218 13.68 -12.71 25.68
N LEU A 219 14.64 -12.48 24.76
CA LEU A 219 15.94 -11.91 25.11
C LEU A 219 15.81 -10.53 25.74
N PHE A 220 15.04 -9.64 25.13
CA PHE A 220 14.78 -8.29 25.64
C PHE A 220 14.16 -8.33 27.05
N ASN A 221 13.12 -9.13 27.24
CA ASN A 221 12.45 -9.26 28.53
C ASN A 221 13.36 -9.85 29.62
N ARG A 222 14.31 -10.71 29.25
CA ARG A 222 15.31 -11.24 30.19
C ARG A 222 16.31 -10.17 30.62
N GLU A 223 16.81 -9.38 29.67
CA GLU A 223 17.79 -8.33 29.96
C GLU A 223 17.17 -7.19 30.78
N VAL A 224 15.92 -6.78 30.46
CA VAL A 224 15.21 -5.72 31.19
C VAL A 224 14.86 -6.14 32.64
N LYS A 225 14.57 -7.43 32.87
CA LYS A 225 14.32 -7.93 34.25
C LYS A 225 15.60 -8.03 35.10
N GLY A 226 16.76 -7.93 34.47
CA GLY A 226 18.07 -7.93 35.14
C GLY A 226 18.59 -6.51 35.49
N LEU A 227 17.88 -5.48 35.08
CA LEU A 227 18.12 -4.06 35.38
C LEU A 227 17.20 -3.61 36.53
#